data_91ca7965a7044c0e0a20fbea2c04ff37
#
_entry.id   91ca7965a7044c0e0a20fbea2c04ff37
#
_cell.length_a   1.000
_cell.length_b   1.000
_cell.length_c   1.000
_cell.angle_alpha   90.00
_cell.angle_beta   90.00
_cell.angle_gamma   90.00
#
_symmetry.space_group_name_H-M   'P 1'
#
loop_
_entity.id
_entity.type
_entity.pdbx_description
1 polymer ?
#
loop_
_entity_poly.entity_id
_entity_poly.type
_entity_poly.pdbx_seq_one_letter_code
_entity_poly.pdbx_strand_id
1 'polypeptide(L)'
;MRDTSKVVIMALLMASMSLTGCLSDTEIVEEIVIEIEPELGAYSIVAPIDTGINVYHDRFRLNETYPDWLLEGLGVTMTCNLTQNGTWQERYDADKESCWDVITSSDIVYCPGTRIIGTTPDDATDIPILDDPSDGHGTAVTGSVLDANPDAVIFFVEGFSDAAVLAAANQPLVDIITTSFGPIGSVPVPGIEDATRVAVVDYNKIHTGASDNTPSPAVQDSTAGPPWSIGISGYAEEDDDQKETMSGSYPDIAADWTQLLP
;
A
#
# COMPACT_ATOMS: atom_id res chain seq x y z
N MET A 1 -4.94 5.79 21.25
CA MET A 1 -6.35 5.62 21.63
C MET A 1 -7.16 6.74 20.98
N ARG A 2 -7.60 6.54 19.78
CA ARG A 2 -8.63 7.40 19.17
C ARG A 2 -9.97 6.73 19.40
N ASP A 3 -10.81 7.42 20.12
CA ASP A 3 -12.18 7.06 20.41
C ASP A 3 -12.96 7.05 19.08
N THR A 4 -13.53 5.91 18.72
CA THR A 4 -14.43 5.84 17.58
C THR A 4 -15.66 6.67 17.93
N SER A 5 -15.67 7.91 17.47
CA SER A 5 -16.81 8.81 17.64
C SER A 5 -17.98 8.23 16.84
N LYS A 6 -18.86 7.52 17.53
CA LYS A 6 -20.18 7.18 17.01
C LYS A 6 -20.93 8.48 16.82
N VAL A 7 -20.98 8.97 15.60
CA VAL A 7 -21.83 10.11 15.24
C VAL A 7 -23.26 9.58 15.13
N VAL A 8 -24.01 9.70 16.20
CA VAL A 8 -25.46 9.45 16.19
C VAL A 8 -26.09 10.70 15.56
N ILE A 9 -26.44 10.62 14.29
CA ILE A 9 -27.28 11.62 13.65
C ILE A 9 -28.72 11.29 14.01
N MET A 10 -29.27 11.99 15.00
CA MET A 10 -30.67 11.95 15.36
C MET A 10 -31.46 12.73 14.29
N ALA A 11 -31.96 12.04 13.28
CA ALA A 11 -32.89 12.62 12.33
C ALA A 11 -34.25 12.83 12.99
N LEU A 12 -34.50 14.05 13.44
CA LEU A 12 -35.84 14.47 13.93
C LEU A 12 -36.75 14.64 12.71
N LEU A 13 -37.53 13.61 12.39
CA LEU A 13 -38.66 13.75 11.49
C LEU A 13 -39.80 14.43 12.28
N MET A 14 -39.98 15.73 12.10
CA MET A 14 -41.20 16.40 12.54
C MET A 14 -42.32 16.05 11.58
N ALA A 15 -43.11 15.02 11.96
CA ALA A 15 -44.41 14.81 11.37
C ALA A 15 -45.39 15.74 12.08
N SER A 16 -45.90 16.74 11.36
CA SER A 16 -47.03 17.55 11.79
C SER A 16 -48.29 16.68 11.86
N MET A 17 -48.70 16.27 13.06
CA MET A 17 -49.98 15.60 13.27
C MET A 17 -51.00 16.63 13.71
N SER A 18 -52.05 16.76 12.92
CA SER A 18 -53.31 17.34 13.32
C SER A 18 -53.99 16.41 14.33
N LEU A 19 -54.51 17.01 15.41
CA LEU A 19 -55.24 16.33 16.47
C LEU A 19 -56.47 15.62 15.95
N THR A 20 -56.66 14.37 16.34
CA THR A 20 -57.87 13.86 17.01
C THR A 20 -57.71 12.36 17.32
N GLY A 21 -58.00 11.98 18.58
CA GLY A 21 -58.37 10.61 18.96
C GLY A 21 -57.38 9.85 19.83
N CYS A 22 -57.72 9.68 21.09
CA CYS A 22 -57.13 8.72 22.03
C CYS A 22 -57.11 7.31 21.46
N LEU A 23 -55.94 6.68 21.47
CA LEU A 23 -55.77 5.24 21.72
C LEU A 23 -54.33 4.99 22.14
N SER A 24 -54.18 4.27 23.23
CA SER A 24 -52.90 3.82 23.77
C SER A 24 -52.37 2.66 22.93
N ASP A 25 -51.36 2.92 22.09
CA ASP A 25 -50.50 1.90 21.60
C ASP A 25 -49.06 2.42 21.75
N THR A 26 -48.30 1.71 22.57
CA THR A 26 -46.85 1.88 22.66
C THR A 26 -46.25 1.37 21.37
N GLU A 27 -46.09 2.24 20.39
CA GLU A 27 -45.24 1.94 19.24
C GLU A 27 -43.81 1.80 19.76
N ILE A 28 -43.30 0.58 19.66
CA ILE A 28 -41.86 0.31 19.79
C ILE A 28 -41.21 0.95 18.57
N VAL A 29 -40.59 2.11 18.77
CA VAL A 29 -39.70 2.68 17.76
C VAL A 29 -38.47 1.79 17.72
N GLU A 30 -38.41 0.87 16.78
CA GLU A 30 -37.15 0.19 16.48
C GLU A 30 -36.14 1.27 16.11
N GLU A 31 -35.13 1.43 16.94
CA GLU A 31 -33.99 2.28 16.68
C GLU A 31 -33.25 1.69 15.47
N ILE A 32 -33.49 2.25 14.29
CA ILE A 32 -32.71 1.89 13.09
C ILE A 32 -31.30 2.41 13.32
N VAL A 33 -30.42 1.56 13.81
CA VAL A 33 -28.99 1.81 13.82
C VAL A 33 -28.53 1.72 12.38
N ILE A 34 -28.43 2.86 11.71
CA ILE A 34 -27.73 2.94 10.42
C ILE A 34 -26.26 2.84 10.76
N GLU A 35 -25.68 1.68 10.60
CA GLU A 35 -24.24 1.50 10.59
C GLU A 35 -23.74 2.19 9.33
N ILE A 36 -23.24 3.41 9.48
CA ILE A 36 -22.59 4.13 8.36
C ILE A 36 -21.24 3.44 8.17
N GLU A 37 -21.14 2.63 7.14
CA GLU A 37 -19.83 2.16 6.69
C GLU A 37 -18.95 3.39 6.47
N PRO A 38 -17.68 3.37 6.93
CA PRO A 38 -16.77 4.48 6.68
C PRO A 38 -16.71 4.71 5.18
N GLU A 39 -16.88 5.96 4.78
CA GLU A 39 -16.86 6.35 3.37
C GLU A 39 -15.58 5.80 2.71
N LEU A 40 -15.72 5.26 1.50
CA LEU A 40 -14.60 5.00 0.59
C LEU A 40 -13.69 6.25 0.60
N GLY A 41 -12.47 6.13 1.12
CA GLY A 41 -11.56 7.26 1.35
C GLY A 41 -11.19 7.48 2.83
N ALA A 42 -11.75 6.69 3.76
CA ALA A 42 -11.30 6.71 5.17
C ALA A 42 -9.87 6.19 5.35
N TYR A 43 -9.36 5.42 4.37
CA TYR A 43 -8.01 4.88 4.33
C TYR A 43 -7.25 5.43 3.12
N SER A 44 -5.98 5.76 3.32
CA SER A 44 -5.03 5.98 2.23
C SER A 44 -4.34 4.65 1.95
N ILE A 45 -4.47 4.14 0.73
CA ILE A 45 -3.93 2.84 0.35
C ILE A 45 -2.76 3.06 -0.60
N VAL A 46 -1.59 2.68 -0.14
CA VAL A 46 -0.34 2.84 -0.88
C VAL A 46 0.15 1.47 -1.33
N ALA A 47 0.52 1.37 -2.60
CA ALA A 47 1.09 0.17 -3.19
C ALA A 47 2.60 0.35 -3.46
N PRO A 48 3.48 -0.02 -2.53
CA PRO A 48 4.89 -0.19 -2.83
C PRO A 48 5.07 -1.41 -3.74
N ILE A 49 5.87 -1.25 -4.80
CA ILE A 49 6.26 -2.35 -5.71
C ILE A 49 7.77 -2.52 -5.56
N ASP A 50 8.20 -3.68 -5.05
CA ASP A 50 9.59 -3.88 -4.65
C ASP A 50 9.99 -5.38 -4.57
N THR A 51 11.19 -5.66 -4.03
CA THR A 51 11.80 -7.01 -3.91
C THR A 51 11.00 -8.01 -3.10
N GLY A 52 10.26 -7.54 -2.11
CA GLY A 52 9.56 -8.30 -1.10
C GLY A 52 9.45 -7.50 0.18
N ILE A 53 8.77 -8.02 1.18
CA ILE A 53 8.58 -7.35 2.46
C ILE A 53 8.73 -8.32 3.64
N ASN A 54 9.46 -7.90 4.68
CA ASN A 54 9.50 -8.63 5.94
C ASN A 54 8.22 -8.37 6.76
N VAL A 55 7.16 -9.10 6.48
CA VAL A 55 5.88 -8.97 7.19
C VAL A 55 5.97 -9.18 8.70
N TYR A 56 7.06 -9.81 9.17
CA TYR A 56 7.31 -10.06 10.58
C TYR A 56 7.92 -8.87 11.31
N HIS A 57 8.29 -7.81 10.60
CA HIS A 57 8.94 -6.65 11.20
C HIS A 57 7.95 -5.85 12.06
N ASP A 58 8.39 -5.42 13.25
CA ASP A 58 7.54 -4.74 14.24
C ASP A 58 6.88 -3.46 13.73
N ARG A 59 7.50 -2.81 12.74
CA ARG A 59 6.97 -1.59 12.13
C ARG A 59 5.64 -1.80 11.42
N PHE A 60 5.39 -2.99 10.93
CA PHE A 60 4.16 -3.33 10.20
C PHE A 60 3.06 -3.84 11.12
N ARG A 61 3.29 -3.92 12.42
CA ARG A 61 2.27 -4.40 13.36
C ARG A 61 1.05 -3.50 13.38
N LEU A 62 -0.10 -4.14 13.38
CA LEU A 62 -1.40 -3.52 13.55
C LEU A 62 -2.17 -4.28 14.65
N ASN A 63 -2.60 -3.56 15.69
CA ASN A 63 -3.35 -4.18 16.79
C ASN A 63 -4.83 -4.44 16.45
N GLU A 64 -5.29 -3.86 15.35
CA GLU A 64 -6.66 -3.97 14.85
C GLU A 64 -6.65 -4.77 13.56
N THR A 65 -7.76 -5.39 13.23
CA THR A 65 -7.97 -6.02 11.92
C THR A 65 -8.62 -5.02 10.97
N TYR A 66 -8.31 -5.12 9.68
CA TYR A 66 -9.02 -4.37 8.67
C TYR A 66 -10.48 -4.83 8.57
N PRO A 67 -11.42 -3.93 8.27
CA PRO A 67 -12.82 -4.28 8.09
C PRO A 67 -13.00 -5.13 6.82
N ASP A 68 -14.00 -6.00 6.85
CA ASP A 68 -14.28 -6.95 5.75
C ASP A 68 -14.47 -6.24 4.40
N TRP A 69 -15.16 -5.09 4.38
CA TRP A 69 -15.37 -4.34 3.14
C TRP A 69 -14.06 -3.88 2.48
N LEU A 70 -13.01 -3.58 3.27
CA LEU A 70 -11.69 -3.20 2.75
C LEU A 70 -10.98 -4.41 2.16
N LEU A 71 -11.01 -5.53 2.87
CA LEU A 71 -10.40 -6.78 2.40
C LEU A 71 -11.10 -7.30 1.14
N GLU A 72 -12.42 -7.27 1.10
CA GLU A 72 -13.22 -7.61 -0.08
C GLU A 72 -12.96 -6.65 -1.23
N GLY A 73 -12.90 -5.34 -0.96
CA GLY A 73 -12.62 -4.30 -1.95
C GLY A 73 -11.23 -4.39 -2.57
N LEU A 74 -10.25 -4.90 -1.82
CA LEU A 74 -8.90 -5.21 -2.32
C LEU A 74 -8.80 -6.61 -2.92
N GLY A 75 -9.87 -7.40 -2.91
CA GLY A 75 -9.90 -8.73 -3.50
C GLY A 75 -9.08 -9.76 -2.76
N VAL A 76 -8.97 -9.66 -1.45
CA VAL A 76 -8.22 -10.63 -0.63
C VAL A 76 -8.79 -12.04 -0.83
N THR A 77 -7.94 -12.95 -1.28
CA THR A 77 -8.30 -14.36 -1.54
C THR A 77 -7.82 -15.29 -0.44
N MET A 78 -6.79 -14.87 0.29
CA MET A 78 -6.12 -15.68 1.29
C MET A 78 -5.77 -14.89 2.55
N THR A 79 -5.82 -15.55 3.69
CA THR A 79 -5.39 -14.98 4.99
C THR A 79 -4.28 -15.83 5.59
N CYS A 80 -3.14 -15.21 5.88
CA CYS A 80 -2.01 -15.84 6.54
C CYS A 80 -1.93 -15.41 8.01
N ASN A 81 -2.24 -16.34 8.92
CA ASN A 81 -2.11 -16.10 10.36
C ASN A 81 -0.65 -16.33 10.80
N LEU A 82 0.07 -15.22 10.94
CA LEU A 82 1.51 -15.28 11.18
C LEU A 82 1.88 -15.69 12.61
N THR A 83 2.92 -16.48 12.74
CA THR A 83 3.58 -16.78 14.02
C THR A 83 4.17 -15.50 14.63
N GLN A 84 3.82 -15.22 15.88
CA GLN A 84 4.10 -13.91 16.52
C GLN A 84 5.47 -13.84 17.19
N ASN A 85 6.03 -14.96 17.64
CA ASN A 85 7.24 -14.99 18.45
C ASN A 85 8.36 -15.81 17.78
N GLY A 86 9.59 -15.38 17.97
CA GLY A 86 10.78 -16.05 17.43
C GLY A 86 11.57 -15.12 16.49
N THR A 87 12.69 -15.62 16.04
CA THR A 87 13.48 -15.00 14.96
C THR A 87 12.72 -15.06 13.65
N TRP A 88 13.16 -14.30 12.65
CA TRP A 88 12.57 -14.36 11.30
C TRP A 88 12.52 -15.80 10.78
N GLN A 89 13.63 -16.55 10.88
CA GLN A 89 13.72 -17.90 10.38
C GLN A 89 12.75 -18.87 11.09
N GLU A 90 12.65 -18.79 12.42
CA GLU A 90 11.73 -19.64 13.19
C GLU A 90 10.27 -19.36 12.82
N ARG A 91 9.92 -18.10 12.60
CA ARG A 91 8.57 -17.70 12.19
C ARG A 91 8.28 -18.14 10.75
N TYR A 92 9.22 -17.90 9.85
CA TYR A 92 9.11 -18.35 8.46
C TYR A 92 8.93 -19.88 8.37
N ASP A 93 9.76 -20.66 9.08
CA ASP A 93 9.68 -22.12 9.07
C ASP A 93 8.34 -22.63 9.64
N ALA A 94 7.80 -21.95 10.65
CA ALA A 94 6.52 -22.29 11.25
C ALA A 94 5.33 -21.99 10.31
N ASP A 95 5.41 -20.92 9.53
CA ASP A 95 4.32 -20.47 8.66
C ASP A 95 4.45 -21.02 7.23
N LYS A 96 5.58 -21.63 6.89
CA LYS A 96 5.95 -22.04 5.53
C LYS A 96 4.87 -22.87 4.85
N GLU A 97 4.51 -24.01 5.44
CA GLU A 97 3.56 -24.95 4.82
C GLU A 97 2.13 -24.42 4.78
N SER A 98 1.75 -23.55 5.73
CA SER A 98 0.39 -23.03 5.86
C SER A 98 0.15 -21.75 5.09
N CYS A 99 1.21 -21.00 4.77
CA CYS A 99 1.16 -19.71 4.09
C CYS A 99 2.05 -19.71 2.84
N TRP A 100 3.36 -19.66 3.01
CA TRP A 100 4.28 -19.26 1.94
C TRP A 100 4.36 -20.27 0.78
N ASP A 101 4.32 -21.57 1.06
CA ASP A 101 4.38 -22.62 0.03
C ASP A 101 3.07 -22.77 -0.77
N VAL A 102 1.96 -22.13 -0.34
CA VAL A 102 0.65 -22.30 -0.98
C VAL A 102 0.18 -21.05 -1.72
N ILE A 103 0.86 -19.92 -1.59
CA ILE A 103 0.56 -18.68 -2.31
C ILE A 103 0.89 -18.88 -3.80
N THR A 104 -0.01 -18.38 -4.63
CA THR A 104 0.15 -18.36 -6.10
C THR A 104 0.11 -16.92 -6.62
N SER A 105 0.54 -16.71 -7.85
CA SER A 105 0.52 -15.39 -8.50
C SER A 105 -0.89 -14.77 -8.68
N SER A 106 -1.94 -15.54 -8.41
CA SER A 106 -3.32 -15.04 -8.42
C SER A 106 -3.84 -14.66 -7.04
N ASP A 107 -3.06 -14.90 -5.98
CA ASP A 107 -3.50 -14.64 -4.63
C ASP A 107 -3.21 -13.21 -4.19
N ILE A 108 -4.15 -12.65 -3.44
CA ILE A 108 -4.00 -11.44 -2.66
C ILE A 108 -4.12 -11.87 -1.20
N VAL A 109 -3.03 -11.70 -0.48
CA VAL A 109 -2.83 -12.26 0.87
C VAL A 109 -2.92 -11.17 1.91
N TYR A 110 -3.79 -11.36 2.89
CA TYR A 110 -3.81 -10.53 4.09
C TYR A 110 -3.09 -11.23 5.24
N CYS A 111 -2.24 -10.50 5.94
CA CYS A 111 -1.53 -10.95 7.13
C CYS A 111 -2.13 -10.27 8.39
N PRO A 112 -3.11 -10.89 9.08
CA PRO A 112 -3.72 -10.29 10.28
C PRO A 112 -2.70 -9.97 11.37
N GLY A 113 -2.91 -8.85 12.04
CA GLY A 113 -1.94 -8.31 13.00
C GLY A 113 -0.84 -7.48 12.36
N THR A 114 -0.92 -7.28 11.05
CA THR A 114 -0.04 -6.39 10.28
C THR A 114 -0.83 -5.44 9.41
N ARG A 115 -0.13 -4.43 8.87
CA ARG A 115 -0.68 -3.48 7.88
C ARG A 115 -0.62 -4.02 6.45
N ILE A 116 -0.12 -5.23 6.24
CA ILE A 116 0.26 -5.74 4.93
C ILE A 116 -0.87 -6.57 4.33
N ILE A 117 -1.26 -6.17 3.14
CA ILE A 117 -1.96 -6.98 2.16
C ILE A 117 -1.02 -7.06 0.97
N GLY A 118 -0.69 -8.24 0.49
CA GLY A 118 0.35 -8.41 -0.53
C GLY A 118 -0.04 -9.36 -1.65
N THR A 119 0.64 -9.20 -2.78
CA THR A 119 0.52 -10.10 -3.94
C THR A 119 1.86 -10.22 -4.67
N THR A 120 2.05 -11.32 -5.37
CA THR A 120 3.22 -11.59 -6.21
C THR A 120 2.73 -11.97 -7.61
N PRO A 121 2.47 -11.00 -8.50
CA PRO A 121 1.93 -11.29 -9.82
C PRO A 121 2.93 -11.97 -10.77
N ASP A 122 4.20 -11.87 -10.48
CA ASP A 122 5.28 -12.50 -11.24
C ASP A 122 5.64 -13.85 -10.60
N ASP A 123 5.54 -14.95 -11.34
CA ASP A 123 5.88 -16.30 -10.86
C ASP A 123 7.40 -16.52 -10.61
N ALA A 124 8.18 -15.44 -10.53
CA ALA A 124 9.64 -15.49 -10.60
C ALA A 124 10.34 -15.56 -9.24
N THR A 125 9.61 -15.60 -8.14
CA THR A 125 10.20 -15.53 -6.80
C THR A 125 10.11 -16.87 -6.07
N ASP A 126 11.18 -17.19 -5.33
CA ASP A 126 11.24 -18.43 -4.54
C ASP A 126 10.32 -18.38 -3.31
N ILE A 127 10.04 -17.19 -2.81
CA ILE A 127 9.20 -16.96 -1.62
C ILE A 127 8.26 -15.79 -1.91
N PRO A 128 6.97 -16.05 -2.24
CA PRO A 128 6.03 -15.00 -2.56
C PRO A 128 5.87 -13.95 -1.45
N ILE A 129 5.85 -12.68 -1.82
CA ILE A 129 5.65 -11.51 -0.95
C ILE A 129 6.81 -11.25 0.01
N LEU A 130 7.47 -12.29 0.52
CA LEU A 130 8.49 -12.15 1.55
C LEU A 130 9.84 -11.70 0.98
N ASP A 131 10.43 -10.74 1.68
CA ASP A 131 11.80 -10.32 1.43
C ASP A 131 12.81 -11.33 1.96
N ASP A 132 13.88 -11.57 1.21
CA ASP A 132 15.04 -12.27 1.73
C ASP A 132 15.65 -11.42 2.86
N PRO A 133 15.95 -12.02 4.04
CA PRO A 133 16.53 -11.28 5.16
C PRO A 133 17.85 -10.56 4.85
N SER A 134 18.52 -10.93 3.77
CA SER A 134 19.77 -10.30 3.31
C SER A 134 19.55 -9.10 2.39
N ASP A 135 18.36 -8.92 1.81
CA ASP A 135 18.02 -7.79 0.95
C ASP A 135 17.36 -6.67 1.78
N GLY A 136 16.14 -6.83 2.21
CA GLY A 136 15.43 -5.87 3.06
C GLY A 136 15.02 -4.57 2.35
N HIS A 137 15.23 -4.44 1.04
CA HIS A 137 14.97 -3.20 0.31
C HIS A 137 13.49 -2.82 0.33
N GLY A 138 12.58 -3.71 -0.05
CA GLY A 138 11.14 -3.43 -0.03
C GLY A 138 10.60 -3.20 1.38
N THR A 139 11.20 -3.86 2.39
CA THR A 139 10.91 -3.60 3.81
C THR A 139 11.24 -2.16 4.19
N ALA A 140 12.41 -1.67 3.79
CA ALA A 140 12.87 -0.32 4.07
C ALA A 140 12.01 0.74 3.36
N VAL A 141 11.76 0.55 2.07
CA VAL A 141 10.89 1.45 1.27
C VAL A 141 9.50 1.54 1.86
N THR A 142 8.89 0.41 2.22
CA THR A 142 7.57 0.39 2.86
C THR A 142 7.58 1.04 4.24
N GLY A 143 8.67 0.88 4.99
CA GLY A 143 8.88 1.59 6.26
C GLY A 143 8.83 3.10 6.09
N SER A 144 9.45 3.64 5.04
CA SER A 144 9.42 5.07 4.72
C SER A 144 8.02 5.58 4.37
N VAL A 145 7.19 4.76 3.72
CA VAL A 145 5.76 5.11 3.51
C VAL A 145 5.04 5.29 4.84
N LEU A 146 5.28 4.41 5.82
CA LEU A 146 4.67 4.51 7.15
C LEU A 146 5.26 5.63 8.01
N ASP A 147 6.47 6.10 7.72
CA ASP A 147 7.00 7.32 8.34
C ASP A 147 6.24 8.56 7.89
N ALA A 148 5.91 8.62 6.61
CA ALA A 148 5.14 9.72 6.03
C ALA A 148 3.65 9.65 6.42
N ASN A 149 3.07 8.45 6.43
CA ASN A 149 1.67 8.22 6.79
C ASN A 149 1.52 6.96 7.66
N PRO A 150 1.57 7.10 9.01
CA PRO A 150 1.45 5.97 9.92
C PRO A 150 0.11 5.22 9.86
N ASP A 151 -0.91 5.81 9.28
CA ASP A 151 -2.26 5.23 9.14
C ASP A 151 -2.48 4.60 7.75
N ALA A 152 -1.47 4.57 6.88
CA ALA A 152 -1.58 3.98 5.55
C ALA A 152 -1.86 2.47 5.62
N VAL A 153 -2.73 2.01 4.74
CA VAL A 153 -2.88 0.59 4.40
C VAL A 153 -1.85 0.27 3.32
N ILE A 154 -1.11 -0.80 3.50
CA ILE A 154 -0.08 -1.22 2.54
C ILE A 154 -0.64 -2.34 1.67
N PHE A 155 -0.77 -2.07 0.37
CA PHE A 155 -1.01 -3.06 -0.65
C PHE A 155 0.33 -3.38 -1.34
N PHE A 156 1.11 -4.27 -0.75
CA PHE A 156 2.45 -4.57 -1.25
C PHE A 156 2.39 -5.44 -2.51
N VAL A 157 3.17 -5.08 -3.53
CA VAL A 157 3.30 -5.87 -4.75
C VAL A 157 4.76 -6.24 -4.93
N GLU A 158 5.05 -7.53 -4.88
CA GLU A 158 6.38 -8.05 -5.17
C GLU A 158 6.60 -8.15 -6.67
N GLY A 159 7.74 -7.65 -7.15
CA GLY A 159 8.14 -7.75 -8.55
C GLY A 159 8.68 -6.46 -9.13
N PHE A 160 9.25 -6.57 -10.36
CA PHE A 160 9.90 -5.47 -11.08
C PHE A 160 9.42 -5.36 -12.53
N SER A 161 8.19 -5.79 -12.80
CA SER A 161 7.67 -5.90 -14.16
C SER A 161 6.49 -4.96 -14.39
N ASP A 162 6.06 -4.89 -15.64
CA ASP A 162 4.80 -4.28 -16.04
C ASP A 162 3.59 -4.98 -15.40
N ALA A 163 3.66 -6.30 -15.21
CA ALA A 163 2.62 -7.07 -14.52
C ALA A 163 2.45 -6.62 -13.06
N ALA A 164 3.55 -6.33 -12.35
CA ALA A 164 3.51 -5.82 -10.98
C ALA A 164 2.85 -4.44 -10.91
N VAL A 165 3.20 -3.52 -11.83
CA VAL A 165 2.58 -2.20 -11.91
C VAL A 165 1.08 -2.32 -12.23
N LEU A 166 0.70 -3.18 -13.17
CA LEU A 166 -0.69 -3.41 -13.53
C LEU A 166 -1.49 -4.07 -12.42
N ALA A 167 -0.88 -4.95 -11.62
CA ALA A 167 -1.53 -5.55 -10.46
C ALA A 167 -1.95 -4.48 -9.45
N ALA A 168 -1.05 -3.54 -9.13
CA ALA A 168 -1.38 -2.39 -8.28
C ALA A 168 -2.43 -1.46 -8.92
N ALA A 169 -2.28 -1.16 -10.22
CA ALA A 169 -3.18 -0.26 -10.94
C ALA A 169 -4.63 -0.79 -10.99
N ASN A 170 -4.80 -2.10 -11.16
CA ASN A 170 -6.10 -2.75 -11.25
C ASN A 170 -6.85 -2.80 -9.91
N GLN A 171 -6.19 -2.49 -8.78
CA GLN A 171 -6.86 -2.43 -7.49
C GLN A 171 -7.64 -1.13 -7.35
N PRO A 172 -8.98 -1.19 -7.27
CA PRO A 172 -9.80 0.02 -7.28
C PRO A 172 -9.55 0.92 -6.06
N LEU A 173 -9.18 0.34 -4.93
CA LEU A 173 -8.98 1.07 -3.68
C LEU A 173 -7.54 1.61 -3.49
N VAL A 174 -6.57 1.20 -4.31
CA VAL A 174 -5.22 1.78 -4.26
C VAL A 174 -5.26 3.22 -4.74
N ASP A 175 -4.67 4.13 -3.97
CA ASP A 175 -4.57 5.56 -4.31
C ASP A 175 -3.24 5.90 -4.94
N ILE A 176 -2.15 5.37 -4.36
CA ILE A 176 -0.77 5.72 -4.69
C ILE A 176 0.01 4.46 -5.00
N ILE A 177 0.75 4.48 -6.09
CA ILE A 177 1.72 3.45 -6.46
C ILE A 177 3.11 4.07 -6.34
N THR A 178 4.03 3.38 -5.65
CA THR A 178 5.42 3.81 -5.55
C THR A 178 6.36 2.70 -6.02
N THR A 179 7.29 3.05 -6.90
CA THR A 179 8.27 2.13 -7.47
C THR A 179 9.68 2.61 -7.15
N SER A 180 10.44 1.78 -6.44
CA SER A 180 11.83 2.06 -6.10
C SER A 180 12.78 1.18 -6.89
N PHE A 181 12.47 0.97 -8.16
CA PHE A 181 13.27 0.17 -9.09
C PHE A 181 13.30 0.79 -10.48
N GLY A 182 14.30 0.39 -11.24
CA GLY A 182 14.45 0.68 -12.65
C GLY A 182 15.53 -0.18 -13.29
N PRO A 183 15.61 -0.23 -14.62
CA PRO A 183 16.64 -0.99 -15.30
C PRO A 183 18.02 -0.36 -15.05
N ILE A 184 19.00 -1.20 -14.78
CA ILE A 184 20.38 -0.76 -14.60
C ILE A 184 20.85 0.00 -15.87
N GLY A 185 21.30 1.24 -15.68
CA GLY A 185 21.77 2.09 -16.76
C GLY A 185 20.66 2.91 -17.43
N SER A 186 19.53 3.07 -16.79
CA SER A 186 18.45 3.98 -17.21
C SER A 186 17.99 3.75 -18.65
N VAL A 187 17.85 2.49 -19.05
CA VAL A 187 17.32 2.14 -20.37
C VAL A 187 15.79 2.09 -20.29
N PRO A 188 15.08 2.84 -21.13
CA PRO A 188 13.64 2.76 -21.18
C PRO A 188 13.12 1.34 -21.41
N VAL A 189 12.15 0.90 -20.60
CA VAL A 189 11.43 -0.37 -20.75
C VAL A 189 9.99 -0.06 -21.12
N PRO A 190 9.62 -0.14 -22.41
CA PRO A 190 8.32 0.31 -22.88
C PRO A 190 7.14 -0.34 -22.17
N GLY A 191 7.26 -1.61 -21.74
CA GLY A 191 6.20 -2.30 -20.99
C GLY A 191 5.93 -1.63 -19.65
N ILE A 192 6.97 -1.26 -18.91
CA ILE A 192 6.84 -0.57 -17.61
C ILE A 192 6.28 0.84 -17.82
N GLU A 193 6.78 1.58 -18.82
CA GLU A 193 6.26 2.91 -19.15
C GLU A 193 4.77 2.86 -19.50
N ASP A 194 4.35 1.91 -20.33
CA ASP A 194 2.94 1.72 -20.66
C ASP A 194 2.09 1.35 -19.44
N ALA A 195 2.59 0.51 -18.56
CA ALA A 195 1.89 0.12 -17.33
C ALA A 195 1.73 1.31 -16.37
N THR A 196 2.75 2.16 -16.20
CA THR A 196 2.62 3.39 -15.40
C THR A 196 1.65 4.38 -16.04
N ARG A 197 1.63 4.48 -17.39
CA ARG A 197 0.62 5.28 -18.09
C ARG A 197 -0.79 4.79 -17.81
N VAL A 198 -1.01 3.49 -17.91
CA VAL A 198 -2.31 2.86 -17.61
C VAL A 198 -2.72 3.17 -16.17
N ALA A 199 -1.81 3.02 -15.21
CA ALA A 199 -2.08 3.31 -13.81
C ALA A 199 -2.56 4.75 -13.60
N VAL A 200 -1.87 5.73 -14.18
CA VAL A 200 -2.16 7.14 -13.96
C VAL A 200 -3.30 7.66 -14.82
N VAL A 201 -3.29 7.34 -16.13
CA VAL A 201 -4.23 7.95 -17.08
C VAL A 201 -5.56 7.21 -17.13
N ASP A 202 -5.50 5.88 -17.09
CA ASP A 202 -6.71 5.07 -17.27
C ASP A 202 -7.37 4.71 -15.92
N TYR A 203 -6.55 4.53 -14.84
CA TYR A 203 -7.04 4.18 -13.50
C TYR A 203 -6.98 5.34 -12.49
N ASN A 204 -6.48 6.51 -12.89
CA ASN A 204 -6.43 7.73 -12.04
C ASN A 204 -5.66 7.53 -10.74
N LYS A 205 -4.57 6.76 -10.78
CA LYS A 205 -3.66 6.57 -9.64
C LYS A 205 -2.60 7.66 -9.61
N ILE A 206 -2.06 7.96 -8.43
CA ILE A 206 -0.82 8.71 -8.31
C ILE A 206 0.33 7.71 -8.43
N HIS A 207 1.30 8.00 -9.28
CA HIS A 207 2.50 7.17 -9.41
C HIS A 207 3.75 7.98 -9.10
N THR A 208 4.61 7.43 -8.21
CA THR A 208 5.93 7.97 -7.90
C THR A 208 6.98 6.93 -8.26
N GLY A 209 8.08 7.38 -8.87
CA GLY A 209 9.17 6.50 -9.30
C GLY A 209 10.55 7.04 -8.92
N ALA A 210 11.47 6.16 -8.55
CA ALA A 210 12.86 6.53 -8.30
C ALA A 210 13.56 6.94 -9.60
N SER A 211 14.32 8.03 -9.56
CA SER A 211 15.02 8.58 -10.72
C SER A 211 16.38 7.93 -11.01
N ASP A 212 16.61 6.72 -10.51
CA ASP A 212 17.88 5.97 -10.58
C ASP A 212 18.93 6.39 -9.52
N ASN A 213 19.85 5.48 -9.25
CA ASN A 213 21.00 5.66 -8.36
C ASN A 213 22.30 5.97 -9.12
N THR A 214 22.21 6.31 -10.39
CA THR A 214 23.35 6.68 -11.23
C THR A 214 23.26 8.12 -11.66
N PRO A 215 24.28 8.95 -11.47
CA PRO A 215 24.28 10.36 -11.87
C PRO A 215 24.44 10.52 -13.39
N SER A 216 23.71 9.75 -14.17
CA SER A 216 23.74 9.86 -15.63
C SER A 216 22.81 10.97 -16.12
N PRO A 217 23.30 11.99 -16.82
CA PRO A 217 22.46 13.07 -17.32
C PRO A 217 21.62 12.70 -18.54
N ALA A 218 21.75 11.50 -19.08
CA ALA A 218 21.30 11.21 -20.43
C ALA A 218 19.94 10.48 -20.51
N VAL A 219 19.53 9.76 -19.47
CA VAL A 219 18.34 8.91 -19.53
C VAL A 219 17.64 8.92 -18.18
N GLN A 220 16.31 9.04 -18.20
CA GLN A 220 15.48 8.86 -17.03
C GLN A 220 15.02 7.41 -16.96
N ASP A 221 14.78 6.93 -15.74
CA ASP A 221 14.25 5.61 -15.50
C ASP A 221 12.82 5.47 -16.05
N SER A 222 12.43 4.25 -16.42
CA SER A 222 11.11 3.94 -16.96
C SER A 222 9.96 4.22 -15.97
N THR A 223 10.26 4.28 -14.67
CA THR A 223 9.28 4.57 -13.64
C THR A 223 9.19 6.06 -13.32
N ALA A 224 10.29 6.80 -13.41
CA ALA A 224 10.37 8.21 -13.06
C ALA A 224 10.30 9.16 -14.28
N GLY A 225 10.76 8.71 -15.43
CA GLY A 225 10.91 9.55 -16.63
C GLY A 225 9.62 9.94 -17.36
N PRO A 226 8.58 9.09 -17.39
CA PRO A 226 7.35 9.43 -18.10
C PRO A 226 6.64 10.65 -17.53
N PRO A 227 6.04 11.51 -18.37
CA PRO A 227 5.44 12.79 -17.93
C PRO A 227 4.18 12.66 -17.07
N TRP A 228 3.67 11.47 -16.87
CA TRP A 228 2.55 11.15 -15.99
C TRP A 228 3.01 10.65 -14.61
N SER A 229 4.28 10.28 -14.45
CA SER A 229 4.87 9.86 -13.19
C SER A 229 5.53 11.03 -12.48
N ILE A 230 5.65 10.95 -11.17
CA ILE A 230 6.42 11.89 -10.36
C ILE A 230 7.79 11.28 -10.09
N GLY A 231 8.82 11.79 -10.74
CA GLY A 231 10.19 11.33 -10.57
C GLY A 231 10.82 11.87 -9.29
N ILE A 232 11.33 10.98 -8.45
CA ILE A 232 11.92 11.30 -7.16
C ILE A 232 13.44 11.09 -7.21
N SER A 233 14.18 12.09 -6.76
CA SER A 233 15.65 12.02 -6.59
C SER A 233 16.02 12.30 -5.14
N GLY A 234 17.26 12.00 -4.76
CA GLY A 234 17.78 12.26 -3.42
C GLY A 234 18.58 13.56 -3.34
N TYR A 235 18.54 14.22 -2.21
CA TYR A 235 19.48 15.27 -1.83
C TYR A 235 20.10 14.92 -0.46
N ALA A 236 21.29 15.48 -0.18
CA ALA A 236 21.95 15.34 1.11
C ALA A 236 21.76 16.63 1.91
N GLU A 237 21.03 16.56 3.01
CA GLU A 237 20.78 17.71 3.90
C GLU A 237 22.08 18.25 4.50
N GLU A 238 23.06 17.38 4.75
CA GLU A 238 24.35 17.74 5.34
C GLU A 238 25.23 18.62 4.42
N ASP A 239 24.94 18.64 3.12
CA ASP A 239 25.70 19.36 2.09
C ASP A 239 24.94 20.59 1.54
N ASP A 240 24.27 21.35 2.38
CA ASP A 240 23.50 22.55 1.98
C ASP A 240 22.46 22.27 0.91
N ASP A 241 21.69 21.20 1.07
CA ASP A 241 20.62 20.79 0.14
C ASP A 241 21.14 20.51 -1.28
N GLN A 242 22.36 20.06 -1.41
CA GLN A 242 22.90 19.66 -2.71
C GLN A 242 22.35 18.29 -3.12
N LYS A 243 22.16 18.12 -4.42
CA LYS A 243 21.80 16.82 -4.97
C LYS A 243 22.81 15.76 -4.55
N GLU A 244 22.32 14.61 -4.04
CA GLU A 244 23.18 13.48 -3.74
C GLU A 244 23.91 12.99 -5.01
N THR A 245 25.22 12.72 -4.90
CA THR A 245 26.06 12.38 -6.04
C THR A 245 25.67 11.08 -6.73
N MET A 246 25.03 10.17 -5.99
CA MET A 246 24.55 8.89 -6.51
C MET A 246 23.10 8.95 -6.98
N SER A 247 22.43 10.08 -6.82
CA SER A 247 21.05 10.23 -7.24
C SER A 247 20.91 10.46 -8.74
N GLY A 248 19.87 9.89 -9.32
CA GLY A 248 19.49 10.07 -10.72
C GLY A 248 19.23 11.53 -11.12
N SER A 249 19.18 11.81 -12.40
CA SER A 249 19.03 13.18 -12.95
C SER A 249 17.59 13.49 -13.34
N TYR A 250 17.27 14.78 -13.39
CA TYR A 250 15.97 15.30 -13.85
C TYR A 250 14.75 14.81 -13.07
N PRO A 251 14.76 14.83 -11.73
CA PRO A 251 13.57 14.53 -10.96
C PRO A 251 12.55 15.68 -11.05
N ASP A 252 11.29 15.36 -10.78
CA ASP A 252 10.26 16.37 -10.55
C ASP A 252 10.38 16.98 -9.15
N ILE A 253 10.72 16.12 -8.17
CA ILE A 253 11.00 16.52 -6.79
C ILE A 253 12.20 15.75 -6.24
N ALA A 254 12.77 16.25 -5.16
CA ALA A 254 13.83 15.58 -4.42
C ALA A 254 13.43 15.40 -2.95
N ALA A 255 13.84 14.29 -2.37
CA ALA A 255 13.65 13.95 -0.97
C ALA A 255 15.00 13.75 -0.28
N ASP A 256 15.01 13.82 1.05
CA ASP A 256 16.19 13.54 1.83
C ASP A 256 16.68 12.11 1.60
N TRP A 257 17.94 12.00 1.16
CA TRP A 257 18.58 10.71 0.87
C TRP A 257 19.03 9.97 2.13
N THR A 258 19.25 10.69 3.21
CA THR A 258 19.88 10.18 4.44
C THR A 258 18.87 9.65 5.46
N GLN A 259 17.65 9.39 5.08
CA GLN A 259 16.67 8.83 6.00
C GLN A 259 17.14 7.51 6.58
N LEU A 260 17.10 7.40 7.91
CA LEU A 260 17.33 6.14 8.59
C LEU A 260 16.18 5.19 8.29
N LEU A 261 16.45 4.22 7.43
CA LEU A 261 15.51 3.15 7.16
C LEU A 261 15.44 2.20 8.37
N PRO A 262 14.28 1.68 8.69
CA PRO A 262 14.06 0.81 9.84
C PRO A 262 14.82 -0.51 9.77
#